data_a83b1a15c6bfe1a3ed7ebfc1211d31d2
#
_entry.id   a83b1a15c6bfe1a3ed7ebfc1211d31d2
#
_cell.length_a   1.000
_cell.length_b   1.000
_cell.length_c   1.000
_cell.angle_alpha   90.00
_cell.angle_beta   90.00
_cell.angle_gamma   90.00
#
_symmetry.space_group_name_H-M   'P 1'
#
loop_
_entity.id
_entity.type
_entity.pdbx_description
1 polymer ?
#
loop_
_entity_poly.entity_id
_entity_poly.type
_entity_poly.pdbx_seq_one_letter_code
_entity_poly.pdbx_strand_id
1 'polypeptide(L)'
;MPILGYGVYQVEPGECERCVLDAIEVGYRSIDTAQAYYNEEGVGAAVAKCGVARDQLFLTTRVWISTGGYEKAKASIEESLRKLKSDYIDLVLIHQPFNDYYGTYRAMEEAYREGKLRAIGVSNFYPDRLVDLCQFVEITPAVNQVETHPFLQQGAAHEIMKKYGVQHESWGPFAEGKKGMFSNPVIQEIGGKYGKSAAQTILRFLIQSDVVVIPKSTHQARMAENFDVFDFSLSEADMEAIRGLDEGTSAFLSHQDPATVEFLTSLH
;
A
#
# COMPACT_ATOMS: atom_id res chain seq x y z
N MET A 1 -0.18 -10.57 7.37
CA MET A 1 -0.47 -9.71 6.21
C MET A 1 -0.12 -10.48 4.93
N PRO A 2 -1.02 -10.58 3.93
CA PRO A 2 -0.68 -11.16 2.62
C PRO A 2 0.38 -10.33 1.90
N ILE A 3 1.33 -10.99 1.21
CA ILE A 3 2.39 -10.31 0.44
C ILE A 3 1.87 -9.65 -0.85
N LEU A 4 0.71 -10.08 -1.33
CA LEU A 4 0.00 -9.54 -2.50
C LEU A 4 -1.41 -9.14 -2.07
N GLY A 5 -1.72 -7.86 -2.19
CA GLY A 5 -3.03 -7.28 -1.95
C GLY A 5 -3.62 -6.62 -3.20
N TYR A 6 -4.82 -6.08 -3.07
CA TYR A 6 -5.52 -5.34 -4.10
C TYR A 6 -5.77 -3.90 -3.64
N GLY A 7 -5.22 -2.92 -4.39
CA GLY A 7 -5.41 -1.49 -4.12
C GLY A 7 -6.63 -0.93 -4.85
N VAL A 8 -7.36 0.00 -4.20
CA VAL A 8 -8.52 0.67 -4.81
C VAL A 8 -8.31 2.17 -5.07
N TYR A 9 -7.07 2.65 -5.06
CA TYR A 9 -6.78 4.02 -5.49
C TYR A 9 -7.26 4.26 -6.93
N GLN A 10 -7.91 5.39 -7.20
CA GLN A 10 -8.52 5.73 -8.50
C GLN A 10 -9.56 4.69 -8.98
N VAL A 11 -10.17 3.94 -8.09
CA VAL A 11 -11.41 3.21 -8.40
C VAL A 11 -12.57 4.10 -7.98
N GLU A 12 -13.42 4.43 -8.95
CA GLU A 12 -14.59 5.30 -8.71
C GLU A 12 -15.49 4.69 -7.62
N PRO A 13 -16.06 5.50 -6.71
CA PRO A 13 -16.88 4.99 -5.62
C PRO A 13 -18.03 4.08 -6.10
N GLY A 14 -18.65 4.39 -7.23
CA GLY A 14 -19.75 3.59 -7.82
C GLY A 14 -19.30 2.23 -8.38
N GLU A 15 -18.01 2.03 -8.65
CA GLU A 15 -17.45 0.76 -9.13
C GLU A 15 -16.70 -0.02 -8.06
N CYS A 16 -16.42 0.60 -6.91
CA CYS A 16 -15.51 0.03 -5.92
C CYS A 16 -16.04 -1.30 -5.37
N GLU A 17 -17.33 -1.41 -5.05
CA GLU A 17 -17.93 -2.66 -4.57
C GLU A 17 -17.70 -3.80 -5.57
N ARG A 18 -18.00 -3.58 -6.85
CA ARG A 18 -17.81 -4.59 -7.91
C ARG A 18 -16.34 -4.99 -8.02
N CYS A 19 -15.43 -4.01 -8.10
CA CYS A 19 -14.01 -4.30 -8.26
C CYS A 19 -13.43 -5.09 -7.08
N VAL A 20 -13.86 -4.80 -5.86
CA VAL A 20 -13.42 -5.54 -4.66
C VAL A 20 -13.99 -6.96 -4.66
N LEU A 21 -15.24 -7.16 -5.06
CA LEU A 21 -15.84 -8.50 -5.21
C LEU A 21 -15.09 -9.32 -6.27
N ASP A 22 -14.80 -8.74 -7.44
CA ASP A 22 -14.02 -9.38 -8.50
C ASP A 22 -12.62 -9.79 -7.99
N ALA A 23 -11.94 -8.92 -7.23
CA ALA A 23 -10.64 -9.23 -6.64
C ALA A 23 -10.72 -10.39 -5.63
N ILE A 24 -11.73 -10.39 -4.75
CA ILE A 24 -11.92 -11.47 -3.76
C ILE A 24 -12.24 -12.79 -4.46
N GLU A 25 -13.04 -12.77 -5.54
CA GLU A 25 -13.35 -13.95 -6.36
C GLU A 25 -12.10 -14.54 -7.02
N VAL A 26 -11.19 -13.67 -7.51
CA VAL A 26 -9.88 -14.09 -8.06
C VAL A 26 -9.00 -14.76 -7.00
N GLY A 27 -9.14 -14.39 -5.73
CA GLY A 27 -8.36 -14.96 -4.63
C GLY A 27 -7.69 -13.96 -3.71
N TYR A 28 -7.77 -12.65 -3.99
CA TYR A 28 -7.21 -11.64 -3.09
C TYR A 28 -7.88 -11.70 -1.72
N ARG A 29 -7.07 -11.49 -0.68
CA ARG A 29 -7.53 -11.47 0.73
C ARG A 29 -7.07 -10.21 1.46
N SER A 30 -6.22 -9.37 0.86
CA SER A 30 -5.82 -8.06 1.35
C SER A 30 -6.40 -6.98 0.44
N ILE A 31 -7.17 -6.05 1.01
CA ILE A 31 -7.81 -4.92 0.32
C ILE A 31 -7.31 -3.63 0.93
N ASP A 32 -6.78 -2.75 0.10
CA ASP A 32 -6.14 -1.51 0.51
C ASP A 32 -6.91 -0.29 -0.02
N THR A 33 -7.42 0.52 0.90
CA THR A 33 -8.15 1.77 0.65
C THR A 33 -7.61 2.93 1.49
N ALA A 34 -8.24 4.08 1.45
CA ALA A 34 -7.93 5.26 2.26
C ALA A 34 -9.14 6.18 2.40
N GLN A 35 -9.18 6.99 3.47
CA GLN A 35 -10.19 8.03 3.65
C GLN A 35 -10.26 8.99 2.46
N ALA A 36 -9.09 9.38 1.93
CA ALA A 36 -8.95 10.28 0.79
C ALA A 36 -9.42 9.70 -0.56
N TYR A 37 -9.71 8.41 -0.64
CA TYR A 37 -10.21 7.80 -1.88
C TYR A 37 -11.73 7.86 -2.00
N TYR A 38 -12.44 8.21 -0.93
CA TYR A 38 -13.91 8.32 -0.87
C TYR A 38 -14.65 7.04 -1.28
N ASN A 39 -14.00 5.88 -1.18
CA ASN A 39 -14.55 4.59 -1.60
C ASN A 39 -14.55 3.51 -0.51
N GLU A 40 -14.29 3.87 0.76
CA GLU A 40 -14.35 2.95 1.91
C GLU A 40 -15.73 2.27 2.04
N GLU A 41 -16.83 3.00 1.74
CA GLU A 41 -18.19 2.42 1.78
C GLU A 41 -18.37 1.31 0.74
N GLY A 42 -17.77 1.47 -0.46
CA GLY A 42 -17.76 0.43 -1.50
C GLY A 42 -16.99 -0.80 -1.06
N VAL A 43 -15.83 -0.63 -0.41
CA VAL A 43 -15.07 -1.73 0.20
C VAL A 43 -15.90 -2.43 1.26
N GLY A 44 -16.51 -1.69 2.19
CA GLY A 44 -17.38 -2.25 3.24
C GLY A 44 -18.59 -2.99 2.70
N ALA A 45 -19.20 -2.50 1.61
CA ALA A 45 -20.30 -3.17 0.93
C ALA A 45 -19.87 -4.50 0.31
N ALA A 46 -18.69 -4.54 -0.33
CA ALA A 46 -18.13 -5.77 -0.89
C ALA A 46 -17.80 -6.79 0.20
N VAL A 47 -17.14 -6.37 1.28
CA VAL A 47 -16.80 -7.24 2.43
C VAL A 47 -18.04 -7.89 3.02
N ALA A 48 -19.14 -7.14 3.16
CA ALA A 48 -20.40 -7.65 3.71
C ALA A 48 -21.09 -8.67 2.78
N LYS A 49 -20.77 -8.71 1.48
CA LYS A 49 -21.44 -9.55 0.46
C LYS A 49 -20.56 -10.67 -0.08
N CYS A 50 -19.26 -10.63 0.09
CA CYS A 50 -18.31 -11.51 -0.61
C CYS A 50 -18.37 -12.99 -0.19
N GLY A 51 -19.08 -13.34 0.89
CA GLY A 51 -19.17 -14.70 1.41
C GLY A 51 -17.88 -15.23 2.07
N VAL A 52 -16.82 -14.43 2.15
CA VAL A 52 -15.57 -14.77 2.86
C VAL A 52 -15.68 -14.26 4.30
N ALA A 53 -15.29 -15.07 5.26
CA ALA A 53 -15.31 -14.66 6.67
C ALA A 53 -14.39 -13.45 6.90
N ARG A 54 -14.82 -12.49 7.75
CA ARG A 54 -14.09 -11.23 7.99
C ARG A 54 -12.65 -11.46 8.46
N ASP A 55 -12.41 -12.48 9.25
CA ASP A 55 -11.10 -12.84 9.77
C ASP A 55 -10.15 -13.46 8.73
N GLN A 56 -10.66 -13.82 7.56
CA GLN A 56 -9.89 -14.24 6.40
C GLN A 56 -9.52 -13.08 5.47
N LEU A 57 -10.04 -11.88 5.73
CA LEU A 57 -9.73 -10.67 4.99
C LEU A 57 -8.81 -9.76 5.79
N PHE A 58 -7.88 -9.13 5.10
CA PHE A 58 -6.98 -8.12 5.64
C PHE A 58 -7.36 -6.76 5.04
N LEU A 59 -7.91 -5.85 5.83
CA LEU A 59 -8.37 -4.53 5.40
C LEU A 59 -7.37 -3.47 5.85
N THR A 60 -6.92 -2.64 4.91
CA THR A 60 -6.08 -1.48 5.17
C THR A 60 -6.81 -0.20 4.80
N THR A 61 -6.77 0.80 5.67
CA THR A 61 -7.15 2.19 5.34
C THR A 61 -6.13 3.18 5.89
N ARG A 62 -6.31 4.48 5.59
CA ARG A 62 -5.34 5.52 5.97
C ARG A 62 -6.04 6.77 6.47
N VAL A 63 -5.50 7.33 7.55
CA VAL A 63 -5.89 8.64 8.08
C VAL A 63 -5.33 9.75 7.18
N TRP A 64 -6.19 10.60 6.66
CA TRP A 64 -5.80 11.70 5.77
C TRP A 64 -5.28 12.91 6.54
N ILE A 65 -4.56 13.80 5.86
CA ILE A 65 -3.95 15.00 6.45
C ILE A 65 -4.97 15.88 7.18
N SER A 66 -6.13 16.14 6.58
CA SER A 66 -7.17 17.02 7.15
C SER A 66 -7.81 16.47 8.44
N THR A 67 -7.71 15.14 8.64
CA THR A 67 -8.15 14.45 9.86
C THR A 67 -6.99 14.14 10.81
N GLY A 68 -5.81 14.69 10.56
CA GLY A 68 -4.63 14.53 11.42
C GLY A 68 -4.74 15.27 12.77
N GLY A 69 -3.97 14.77 13.75
CA GLY A 69 -4.05 15.18 15.15
C GLY A 69 -4.95 14.27 15.97
N TYR A 70 -4.73 14.17 17.30
CA TYR A 70 -5.30 13.15 18.16
C TYR A 70 -6.84 13.04 18.08
N GLU A 71 -7.57 14.11 18.34
CA GLU A 71 -9.04 14.07 18.41
C GLU A 71 -9.69 13.80 17.04
N LYS A 72 -9.15 14.44 16.00
CA LYS A 72 -9.67 14.27 14.63
C LYS A 72 -9.38 12.87 14.11
N ALA A 73 -8.18 12.34 14.34
CA ALA A 73 -7.81 11.00 13.94
C ALA A 73 -8.67 9.95 14.64
N LYS A 74 -8.91 10.10 15.95
CA LYS A 74 -9.79 9.23 16.71
C LYS A 74 -11.21 9.19 16.08
N ALA A 75 -11.80 10.35 15.82
CA ALA A 75 -13.12 10.43 15.19
C ALA A 75 -13.11 9.84 13.77
N SER A 76 -12.05 10.05 12.99
CA SER A 76 -11.95 9.54 11.62
C SER A 76 -11.77 8.02 11.55
N ILE A 77 -11.12 7.42 12.54
CA ILE A 77 -11.00 5.95 12.66
C ILE A 77 -12.36 5.31 12.92
N GLU A 78 -13.18 5.90 13.80
CA GLU A 78 -14.55 5.43 14.04
C GLU A 78 -15.40 5.51 12.77
N GLU A 79 -15.25 6.58 12.01
CA GLU A 79 -15.95 6.74 10.73
C GLU A 79 -15.49 5.71 9.68
N SER A 80 -14.18 5.40 9.63
CA SER A 80 -13.66 4.34 8.75
C SER A 80 -14.21 2.96 9.13
N LEU A 81 -14.28 2.62 10.42
CA LEU A 81 -14.92 1.39 10.91
C LEU A 81 -16.37 1.28 10.44
N ARG A 82 -17.13 2.39 10.58
CA ARG A 82 -18.53 2.46 10.14
C ARG A 82 -18.66 2.23 8.62
N LYS A 83 -17.84 2.91 7.80
CA LYS A 83 -17.84 2.80 6.34
C LYS A 83 -17.42 1.40 5.87
N LEU A 84 -16.41 0.85 6.49
CA LEU A 84 -15.91 -0.51 6.19
C LEU A 84 -16.83 -1.61 6.74
N LYS A 85 -17.86 -1.26 7.52
CA LYS A 85 -18.83 -2.20 8.13
C LYS A 85 -18.14 -3.30 8.93
N SER A 86 -17.16 -2.94 9.71
CA SER A 86 -16.34 -3.89 10.47
C SER A 86 -16.08 -3.37 11.86
N ASP A 87 -16.06 -4.27 12.86
CA ASP A 87 -15.75 -3.94 14.25
C ASP A 87 -14.25 -3.70 14.47
N TYR A 88 -13.42 -4.07 13.52
CA TYR A 88 -11.99 -3.83 13.55
C TYR A 88 -11.42 -3.62 12.14
N ILE A 89 -10.26 -2.96 12.05
CA ILE A 89 -9.45 -2.82 10.83
C ILE A 89 -8.11 -3.52 11.06
N ASP A 90 -7.63 -4.26 10.06
CA ASP A 90 -6.38 -5.02 10.20
C ASP A 90 -5.15 -4.12 10.21
N LEU A 91 -5.14 -3.04 9.41
CA LEU A 91 -4.05 -2.08 9.35
C LEU A 91 -4.57 -0.67 9.09
N VAL A 92 -4.19 0.28 9.92
CA VAL A 92 -4.38 1.71 9.64
C VAL A 92 -3.04 2.39 9.51
N LEU A 93 -2.89 3.20 8.45
CA LEU A 93 -1.67 3.97 8.19
C LEU A 93 -1.92 5.47 8.35
N ILE A 94 -0.92 6.23 8.76
CA ILE A 94 -0.88 7.65 8.47
C ILE A 94 -0.58 7.81 6.98
N HIS A 95 -1.46 8.49 6.23
CA HIS A 95 -1.37 8.57 4.76
C HIS A 95 -0.17 9.39 4.29
N GLN A 96 0.09 10.52 4.96
CA GLN A 96 1.14 11.47 4.59
C GLN A 96 1.92 11.92 5.84
N PRO A 97 3.23 12.15 5.73
CA PRO A 97 4.09 12.54 6.86
C PRO A 97 3.98 14.03 7.20
N PHE A 98 2.74 14.56 7.25
CA PHE A 98 2.47 15.99 7.45
C PHE A 98 1.44 16.21 8.55
N ASN A 99 1.31 17.48 9.01
CA ASN A 99 0.44 17.88 10.11
C ASN A 99 0.90 17.23 11.45
N ASP A 100 0.04 17.16 12.45
CA ASP A 100 0.32 16.51 13.74
C ASP A 100 0.26 14.98 13.62
N TYR A 101 1.25 14.38 12.92
CA TYR A 101 1.31 12.93 12.79
C TYR A 101 1.62 12.20 14.10
N TYR A 102 2.28 12.83 15.06
CA TYR A 102 2.47 12.27 16.40
C TYR A 102 1.15 12.18 17.17
N GLY A 103 0.32 13.22 17.13
CA GLY A 103 -1.03 13.18 17.70
C GLY A 103 -1.90 12.12 17.03
N THR A 104 -1.84 12.05 15.70
CA THR A 104 -2.51 11.01 14.90
C THR A 104 -2.06 9.61 15.33
N TYR A 105 -0.75 9.39 15.46
CA TYR A 105 -0.21 8.09 15.84
C TYR A 105 -0.64 7.67 17.24
N ARG A 106 -0.67 8.61 18.22
CA ARG A 106 -1.19 8.33 19.58
C ARG A 106 -2.67 7.90 19.58
N ALA A 107 -3.50 8.50 18.72
CA ALA A 107 -4.89 8.06 18.55
C ALA A 107 -4.96 6.64 17.97
N MET A 108 -4.09 6.29 17.02
CA MET A 108 -3.98 4.94 16.47
C MET A 108 -3.49 3.92 17.51
N GLU A 109 -2.52 4.28 18.35
CA GLU A 109 -2.05 3.45 19.47
C GLU A 109 -3.17 3.16 20.48
N GLU A 110 -4.01 4.14 20.80
CA GLU A 110 -5.18 3.96 21.65
C GLU A 110 -6.19 2.99 21.01
N ALA A 111 -6.57 3.23 19.75
CA ALA A 111 -7.49 2.37 19.02
C ALA A 111 -6.95 0.92 18.85
N TYR A 112 -5.63 0.75 18.75
CA TYR A 112 -4.96 -0.55 18.77
C TYR A 112 -5.14 -1.25 20.15
N ARG A 113 -4.92 -0.53 21.25
CA ARG A 113 -5.12 -1.09 22.61
C ARG A 113 -6.57 -1.42 22.89
N GLU A 114 -7.52 -0.69 22.31
CA GLU A 114 -8.95 -0.97 22.36
C GLU A 114 -9.38 -2.17 21.48
N GLY A 115 -8.47 -2.73 20.68
CA GLY A 115 -8.74 -3.84 19.76
C GLY A 115 -9.48 -3.47 18.49
N LYS A 116 -9.69 -2.18 18.23
CA LYS A 116 -10.28 -1.65 16.99
C LYS A 116 -9.35 -1.76 15.79
N LEU A 117 -8.04 -1.68 16.04
CA LEU A 117 -6.98 -1.84 15.03
C LEU A 117 -6.11 -3.04 15.40
N ARG A 118 -5.80 -3.90 14.44
CA ARG A 118 -4.89 -5.05 14.65
C ARG A 118 -3.43 -4.71 14.43
N ALA A 119 -3.16 -3.72 13.58
CA ALA A 119 -1.84 -3.17 13.34
C ALA A 119 -1.95 -1.68 12.98
N ILE A 120 -0.90 -0.95 13.25
CA ILE A 120 -0.76 0.47 12.92
C ILE A 120 0.55 0.70 12.19
N GLY A 121 0.58 1.66 11.28
CA GLY A 121 1.76 1.96 10.49
C GLY A 121 1.70 3.35 9.86
N VAL A 122 2.55 3.55 8.89
CA VAL A 122 2.70 4.85 8.21
C VAL A 122 2.84 4.68 6.70
N SER A 123 2.70 5.77 5.97
CA SER A 123 2.95 5.83 4.53
C SER A 123 3.75 7.09 4.20
N ASN A 124 4.68 6.97 3.25
CA ASN A 124 5.54 8.07 2.79
C ASN A 124 6.49 8.63 3.86
N PHE A 125 6.77 7.89 4.92
CA PHE A 125 7.80 8.26 5.90
C PHE A 125 9.17 7.88 5.35
N TYR A 126 9.93 8.89 4.93
CA TYR A 126 11.30 8.70 4.50
C TYR A 126 12.19 8.30 5.69
N PRO A 127 13.40 7.78 5.48
CA PRO A 127 14.21 7.18 6.53
C PRO A 127 14.39 8.02 7.78
N ASP A 128 14.62 9.33 7.64
CA ASP A 128 14.79 10.27 8.74
C ASP A 128 13.51 10.39 9.60
N ARG A 129 12.35 10.54 8.98
CA ARG A 129 11.07 10.64 9.68
C ARG A 129 10.62 9.30 10.27
N LEU A 130 10.89 8.19 9.58
CA LEU A 130 10.58 6.87 10.10
C LEU A 130 11.40 6.58 11.37
N VAL A 131 12.71 6.87 11.34
CA VAL A 131 13.59 6.71 12.50
C VAL A 131 13.13 7.58 13.65
N ASP A 132 12.86 8.87 13.38
CA ASP A 132 12.35 9.80 14.39
C ASP A 132 11.06 9.26 15.05
N LEU A 133 10.09 8.86 14.27
CA LEU A 133 8.85 8.30 14.80
C LEU A 133 9.11 7.04 15.65
N CYS A 134 9.90 6.09 15.17
CA CYS A 134 10.23 4.85 15.88
C CYS A 134 10.90 5.08 17.24
N GLN A 135 11.62 6.22 17.42
CA GLN A 135 12.29 6.53 18.68
C GLN A 135 11.34 7.08 19.76
N PHE A 136 10.19 7.65 19.38
CA PHE A 136 9.34 8.44 20.29
C PHE A 136 7.90 7.92 20.39
N VAL A 137 7.56 6.79 19.76
CA VAL A 137 6.26 6.13 19.90
C VAL A 137 6.38 4.89 20.79
N GLU A 138 5.26 4.46 21.38
CA GLU A 138 5.23 3.26 22.22
C GLU A 138 5.12 1.98 21.39
N ILE A 139 4.40 2.04 20.26
CA ILE A 139 4.21 0.92 19.34
C ILE A 139 4.90 1.25 18.03
N THR A 140 5.96 0.51 17.71
CA THR A 140 6.67 0.67 16.42
C THR A 140 5.71 0.44 15.25
N PRO A 141 5.75 1.27 14.20
CA PRO A 141 4.96 1.03 12.99
C PRO A 141 5.17 -0.38 12.43
N ALA A 142 4.09 -1.11 12.18
CA ALA A 142 4.19 -2.45 11.58
C ALA A 142 4.55 -2.39 10.09
N VAL A 143 4.14 -1.31 9.41
CA VAL A 143 4.30 -1.11 7.96
C VAL A 143 4.71 0.32 7.68
N ASN A 144 5.59 0.52 6.70
CA ASN A 144 5.76 1.80 6.00
C ASN A 144 5.50 1.57 4.51
N GLN A 145 4.43 2.17 4.00
CA GLN A 145 4.03 2.05 2.60
C GLN A 145 4.58 3.24 1.81
N VAL A 146 5.47 2.97 0.87
CA VAL A 146 6.16 3.99 0.06
C VAL A 146 6.12 3.65 -1.43
N GLU A 147 6.28 4.67 -2.29
CA GLU A 147 6.45 4.44 -3.72
C GLU A 147 7.58 3.45 -3.96
N THR A 148 7.28 2.31 -4.59
CA THR A 148 8.31 1.32 -4.90
C THR A 148 7.97 0.56 -6.18
N HIS A 149 8.91 0.58 -7.13
CA HIS A 149 8.81 -0.09 -8.41
C HIS A 149 10.23 -0.26 -9.00
N PRO A 150 10.45 -0.96 -10.12
CA PRO A 150 11.78 -1.19 -10.67
C PRO A 150 12.68 0.05 -10.85
N PHE A 151 12.09 1.23 -11.08
CA PHE A 151 12.85 2.49 -11.26
C PHE A 151 13.00 3.31 -9.99
N LEU A 152 12.36 2.91 -8.88
CA LEU A 152 12.54 3.46 -7.54
C LEU A 152 12.40 2.33 -6.52
N GLN A 153 13.51 1.68 -6.18
CA GLN A 153 13.49 0.44 -5.39
C GLN A 153 13.60 0.67 -3.89
N GLN A 154 13.88 1.91 -3.47
CA GLN A 154 13.94 2.30 -2.04
C GLN A 154 14.97 1.50 -1.21
N GLY A 155 16.07 1.03 -1.81
CA GLY A 155 17.01 0.12 -1.16
C GLY A 155 17.49 0.60 0.23
N ALA A 156 17.92 1.87 0.35
CA ALA A 156 18.35 2.43 1.63
C ALA A 156 17.19 2.53 2.65
N ALA A 157 15.98 2.88 2.20
CA ALA A 157 14.80 2.92 3.05
C ALA A 157 14.38 1.52 3.50
N HIS A 158 14.47 0.52 2.61
CA HIS A 158 14.19 -0.88 2.93
C HIS A 158 15.09 -1.41 4.06
N GLU A 159 16.39 -1.13 4.00
CA GLU A 159 17.33 -1.54 5.07
C GLU A 159 17.02 -0.87 6.42
N ILE A 160 16.58 0.40 6.41
CA ILE A 160 16.13 1.07 7.63
C ILE A 160 14.84 0.46 8.15
N MET A 161 13.85 0.20 7.30
CA MET A 161 12.62 -0.49 7.70
C MET A 161 12.93 -1.84 8.34
N LYS A 162 13.76 -2.66 7.68
CA LYS A 162 14.20 -3.96 8.18
C LYS A 162 14.89 -3.87 9.54
N LYS A 163 15.77 -2.87 9.74
CA LYS A 163 16.45 -2.62 11.03
C LYS A 163 15.46 -2.37 12.18
N TYR A 164 14.33 -1.71 11.91
CA TYR A 164 13.32 -1.40 12.92
C TYR A 164 12.17 -2.43 12.98
N GLY A 165 12.23 -3.50 12.18
CA GLY A 165 11.15 -4.50 12.10
C GLY A 165 9.89 -3.97 11.44
N VAL A 166 10.00 -2.98 10.57
CA VAL A 166 8.90 -2.36 9.81
C VAL A 166 8.80 -3.02 8.45
N GLN A 167 7.63 -3.54 8.10
CA GLN A 167 7.42 -4.16 6.77
C GLN A 167 7.38 -3.08 5.69
N HIS A 168 8.13 -3.29 4.63
CA HIS A 168 8.08 -2.48 3.42
C HIS A 168 6.86 -2.88 2.57
N GLU A 169 6.02 -1.91 2.25
CA GLU A 169 4.89 -2.09 1.33
C GLU A 169 5.00 -1.07 0.18
N SER A 170 4.75 -1.54 -1.04
CA SER A 170 4.81 -0.75 -2.26
C SER A 170 3.44 -0.17 -2.62
N TRP A 171 3.31 1.16 -2.66
CA TRP A 171 2.28 1.74 -3.51
C TRP A 171 2.87 2.05 -4.90
N GLY A 172 2.00 2.03 -5.92
CA GLY A 172 2.39 2.28 -7.32
C GLY A 172 3.39 1.28 -7.90
N PRO A 173 3.24 -0.06 -7.70
CA PRO A 173 4.21 -1.05 -8.17
C PRO A 173 4.44 -1.01 -9.68
N PHE A 174 3.53 -0.43 -10.42
CA PHE A 174 3.61 -0.22 -11.87
C PHE A 174 3.89 1.23 -12.28
N ALA A 175 4.13 2.15 -11.33
CA ALA A 175 4.29 3.59 -11.60
C ALA A 175 3.18 4.16 -12.53
N GLU A 176 1.95 3.63 -12.47
CA GLU A 176 0.85 3.95 -13.40
C GLU A 176 1.21 3.81 -14.89
N GLY A 177 2.15 2.95 -15.24
CA GLY A 177 2.65 2.77 -16.59
C GLY A 177 3.60 3.86 -17.08
N LYS A 178 3.96 4.82 -16.23
CA LYS A 178 4.93 5.88 -16.55
C LYS A 178 6.30 5.30 -16.88
N LYS A 179 7.16 6.10 -17.49
CA LYS A 179 8.54 5.75 -17.87
C LYS A 179 8.66 4.47 -18.72
N GLY A 180 7.61 4.09 -19.44
CA GLY A 180 7.61 2.87 -20.25
C GLY A 180 7.69 1.57 -19.43
N MET A 181 7.17 1.57 -18.21
CA MET A 181 7.26 0.46 -17.26
C MET A 181 6.96 -0.91 -17.89
N PHE A 182 5.85 -1.02 -18.64
CA PHE A 182 5.44 -2.28 -19.26
C PHE A 182 6.15 -2.58 -20.59
N SER A 183 6.83 -1.60 -21.19
CA SER A 183 7.57 -1.74 -22.45
C SER A 183 9.09 -1.76 -22.26
N ASN A 184 9.56 -1.74 -21.01
CA ASN A 184 11.00 -1.82 -20.73
C ASN A 184 11.57 -3.14 -21.26
N PRO A 185 12.62 -3.12 -22.13
CA PRO A 185 13.12 -4.32 -22.80
C PRO A 185 13.70 -5.34 -21.83
N VAL A 186 14.33 -4.90 -20.74
CA VAL A 186 14.89 -5.82 -19.71
C VAL A 186 13.76 -6.58 -19.03
N ILE A 187 12.70 -5.88 -18.60
CA ILE A 187 11.55 -6.50 -17.92
C ILE A 187 10.83 -7.46 -18.86
N GLN A 188 10.62 -7.07 -20.14
CA GLN A 188 9.97 -7.93 -21.13
C GLN A 188 10.80 -9.17 -21.47
N GLU A 189 12.11 -9.03 -21.66
CA GLU A 189 13.00 -10.15 -21.92
C GLU A 189 12.98 -11.16 -20.76
N ILE A 190 13.07 -10.66 -19.52
CA ILE A 190 13.02 -11.50 -18.33
C ILE A 190 11.65 -12.20 -18.25
N GLY A 191 10.54 -11.48 -18.38
CA GLY A 191 9.22 -12.08 -18.39
C GLY A 191 9.06 -13.18 -19.43
N GLY A 192 9.59 -12.94 -20.65
CA GLY A 192 9.58 -13.92 -21.74
C GLY A 192 10.26 -15.24 -21.39
N LYS A 193 11.32 -15.24 -20.58
CA LYS A 193 11.99 -16.49 -20.11
C LYS A 193 11.06 -17.40 -19.30
N TYR A 194 10.11 -16.81 -18.59
CA TYR A 194 9.16 -17.51 -17.70
C TYR A 194 7.76 -17.63 -18.30
N GLY A 195 7.53 -17.12 -19.51
CA GLY A 195 6.20 -17.05 -20.11
C GLY A 195 5.25 -16.11 -19.37
N LYS A 196 5.79 -15.06 -18.73
CA LYS A 196 5.06 -14.10 -17.90
C LYS A 196 5.08 -12.69 -18.51
N SER A 197 4.06 -11.91 -18.20
CA SER A 197 3.98 -10.50 -18.62
C SER A 197 4.96 -9.61 -17.83
N ALA A 198 5.16 -8.39 -18.32
CA ALA A 198 5.93 -7.37 -17.61
C ALA A 198 5.33 -7.07 -16.23
N ALA A 199 3.99 -7.03 -16.11
CA ALA A 199 3.30 -6.81 -14.83
C ALA A 199 3.62 -7.93 -13.82
N GLN A 200 3.49 -9.18 -14.23
CA GLN A 200 3.83 -10.33 -13.39
C GLN A 200 5.31 -10.34 -12.98
N THR A 201 6.20 -10.00 -13.90
CA THR A 201 7.65 -9.90 -13.64
C THR A 201 7.96 -8.84 -12.59
N ILE A 202 7.35 -7.66 -12.69
CA ILE A 202 7.50 -6.56 -11.72
C ILE A 202 7.00 -6.98 -10.34
N LEU A 203 5.79 -7.55 -10.26
CA LEU A 203 5.24 -8.00 -8.98
C LEU A 203 6.12 -9.09 -8.36
N ARG A 204 6.57 -10.05 -9.16
CA ARG A 204 7.45 -11.12 -8.66
C ARG A 204 8.77 -10.58 -8.15
N PHE A 205 9.38 -9.62 -8.84
CA PHE A 205 10.60 -8.95 -8.40
C PHE A 205 10.42 -8.30 -7.03
N LEU A 206 9.35 -7.53 -6.83
CA LEU A 206 9.07 -6.86 -5.56
C LEU A 206 8.78 -7.88 -4.44
N ILE A 207 7.98 -8.90 -4.71
CA ILE A 207 7.68 -9.98 -3.76
C ILE A 207 8.96 -10.73 -3.34
N GLN A 208 9.86 -11.04 -4.28
CA GLN A 208 11.14 -11.69 -3.98
C GLN A 208 12.12 -10.77 -3.24
N SER A 209 11.88 -9.47 -3.29
CA SER A 209 12.62 -8.46 -2.51
C SER A 209 11.99 -8.20 -1.12
N ASP A 210 11.09 -9.07 -0.66
CA ASP A 210 10.37 -8.94 0.62
C ASP A 210 9.54 -7.65 0.72
N VAL A 211 8.97 -7.21 -0.40
CA VAL A 211 8.09 -6.03 -0.49
C VAL A 211 6.65 -6.49 -0.72
N VAL A 212 5.75 -6.06 0.16
CA VAL A 212 4.30 -6.26 -0.04
C VAL A 212 3.84 -5.37 -1.19
N VAL A 213 2.98 -5.90 -2.07
CA VAL A 213 2.50 -5.18 -3.26
C VAL A 213 0.98 -5.13 -3.32
N ILE A 214 0.45 -3.99 -3.77
CA ILE A 214 -0.99 -3.73 -3.87
C ILE A 214 -1.37 -3.20 -5.27
N PRO A 215 -1.16 -4.00 -6.34
CA PRO A 215 -1.54 -3.58 -7.68
C PRO A 215 -3.04 -3.27 -7.78
N LYS A 216 -3.39 -2.30 -8.61
CA LYS A 216 -4.77 -1.90 -8.90
C LYS A 216 -5.15 -2.28 -10.33
N SER A 217 -6.36 -2.80 -10.50
CA SER A 217 -7.04 -2.92 -11.79
C SER A 217 -8.55 -2.83 -11.59
N THR A 218 -9.28 -2.36 -12.60
CA THR A 218 -10.75 -2.41 -12.66
C THR A 218 -11.25 -3.54 -13.57
N HIS A 219 -10.33 -4.35 -14.12
CA HIS A 219 -10.61 -5.47 -15.01
C HIS A 219 -10.23 -6.79 -14.34
N GLN A 220 -11.21 -7.67 -14.14
CA GLN A 220 -11.02 -8.95 -13.47
C GLN A 220 -9.92 -9.81 -14.12
N ALA A 221 -9.83 -9.82 -15.46
CA ALA A 221 -8.78 -10.56 -16.16
C ALA A 221 -7.37 -10.10 -15.79
N ARG A 222 -7.15 -8.77 -15.62
CA ARG A 222 -5.87 -8.24 -15.16
C ARG A 222 -5.63 -8.48 -13.67
N MET A 223 -6.69 -8.53 -12.86
CA MET A 223 -6.57 -8.93 -11.45
C MET A 223 -6.08 -10.38 -11.36
N ALA A 224 -6.65 -11.29 -12.17
CA ALA A 224 -6.20 -12.68 -12.24
C ALA A 224 -4.76 -12.81 -12.74
N GLU A 225 -4.37 -12.06 -13.77
CA GLU A 225 -2.99 -12.01 -14.25
C GLU A 225 -2.02 -11.53 -13.16
N ASN A 226 -2.33 -10.45 -12.46
CA ASN A 226 -1.52 -9.92 -11.37
C ASN A 226 -1.45 -10.88 -10.15
N PHE A 227 -2.46 -11.73 -9.97
CA PHE A 227 -2.49 -12.73 -8.90
C PHE A 227 -1.63 -13.96 -9.22
N ASP A 228 -1.46 -14.29 -10.50
CA ASP A 228 -0.71 -15.45 -11.00
C ASP A 228 0.79 -15.18 -11.04
N VAL A 229 1.41 -15.01 -9.84
CA VAL A 229 2.84 -14.65 -9.66
C VAL A 229 3.59 -15.57 -8.71
N PHE A 230 2.95 -16.66 -8.25
CA PHE A 230 3.54 -17.56 -7.25
C PHE A 230 4.06 -18.88 -7.84
N ASP A 231 3.80 -19.15 -9.10
CA ASP A 231 4.17 -20.37 -9.81
C ASP A 231 5.57 -20.34 -10.45
N PHE A 232 6.27 -19.20 -10.37
CA PHE A 232 7.63 -19.02 -10.88
C PHE A 232 8.50 -18.22 -9.91
N SER A 233 9.81 -18.24 -10.14
CA SER A 233 10.77 -17.41 -9.40
C SER A 233 11.82 -16.86 -10.37
N LEU A 234 12.14 -15.58 -10.21
CA LEU A 234 13.23 -14.94 -10.94
C LEU A 234 14.57 -15.47 -10.46
N SER A 235 15.50 -15.75 -11.36
CA SER A 235 16.87 -16.09 -11.00
C SER A 235 17.59 -14.88 -10.38
N GLU A 236 18.70 -15.11 -9.65
CA GLU A 236 19.46 -14.00 -9.08
C GLU A 236 20.02 -13.06 -10.18
N ALA A 237 20.37 -13.61 -11.33
CA ALA A 237 20.81 -12.79 -12.47
C ALA A 237 19.68 -11.89 -13.01
N ASP A 238 18.45 -12.38 -13.05
CA ASP A 238 17.29 -11.59 -13.45
C ASP A 238 16.93 -10.55 -12.39
N MET A 239 17.01 -10.90 -11.11
CA MET A 239 16.83 -9.96 -10.00
C MET A 239 17.86 -8.82 -10.08
N GLU A 240 19.13 -9.13 -10.33
CA GLU A 240 20.19 -8.12 -10.45
C GLU A 240 20.01 -7.24 -11.70
N ALA A 241 19.57 -7.81 -12.82
CA ALA A 241 19.25 -7.03 -14.01
C ALA A 241 18.12 -6.01 -13.76
N ILE A 242 17.10 -6.39 -12.97
CA ILE A 242 16.02 -5.46 -12.59
C ILE A 242 16.53 -4.46 -11.55
N ARG A 243 17.38 -4.86 -10.60
CA ARG A 243 18.02 -3.92 -9.64
C ARG A 243 18.81 -2.83 -10.36
N GLY A 244 19.45 -3.16 -11.47
CA GLY A 244 20.16 -2.21 -12.32
C GLY A 244 19.27 -1.14 -12.99
N LEU A 245 17.95 -1.26 -12.91
CA LEU A 245 17.01 -0.26 -13.45
C LEU A 245 16.69 0.87 -12.46
N ASP A 246 17.17 0.80 -11.22
CA ASP A 246 16.88 1.81 -10.20
C ASP A 246 17.44 3.18 -10.59
N GLU A 247 16.55 4.15 -10.73
CA GLU A 247 16.92 5.54 -11.03
C GLU A 247 17.00 6.41 -9.77
N GLY A 248 16.52 5.88 -8.63
CA GLY A 248 16.49 6.58 -7.35
C GLY A 248 15.59 7.82 -7.32
N THR A 249 14.68 7.96 -8.30
CA THR A 249 13.81 9.15 -8.42
C THR A 249 12.35 8.75 -8.59
N SER A 250 11.46 9.48 -7.88
CA SER A 250 10.02 9.28 -7.96
C SER A 250 9.48 9.47 -9.39
N ALA A 251 8.52 8.65 -9.77
CA ALA A 251 7.73 8.83 -10.98
C ALA A 251 6.57 9.83 -10.79
N PHE A 252 6.33 10.29 -9.56
CA PHE A 252 5.17 11.12 -9.20
C PHE A 252 5.60 12.43 -8.55
N LEU A 253 6.08 12.39 -7.32
CA LEU A 253 6.38 13.56 -6.51
C LEU A 253 7.38 13.22 -5.38
N SER A 254 8.00 14.23 -4.82
CA SER A 254 8.84 14.09 -3.62
C SER A 254 8.14 14.70 -2.41
N HIS A 255 8.00 13.93 -1.33
CA HIS A 255 7.46 14.41 -0.05
C HIS A 255 8.42 15.37 0.69
N GLN A 256 9.63 15.57 0.17
CA GLN A 256 10.61 16.56 0.66
C GLN A 256 10.59 17.87 -0.13
N ASP A 257 9.84 17.92 -1.26
CA ASP A 257 9.68 19.14 -2.03
C ASP A 257 8.63 20.05 -1.37
N PRO A 258 8.98 21.29 -1.01
CA PRO A 258 8.06 22.24 -0.40
C PRO A 258 6.77 22.46 -1.21
N ALA A 259 6.86 22.54 -2.53
CA ALA A 259 5.69 22.72 -3.39
C ALA A 259 4.72 21.52 -3.32
N THR A 260 5.27 20.30 -3.23
CA THR A 260 4.48 19.09 -3.00
C THR A 260 3.79 19.12 -1.63
N VAL A 261 4.48 19.56 -0.59
CA VAL A 261 3.89 19.70 0.76
C VAL A 261 2.74 20.68 0.76
N GLU A 262 2.95 21.88 0.17
CA GLU A 262 1.91 22.92 0.03
C GLU A 262 0.70 22.38 -0.73
N PHE A 263 0.92 21.68 -1.86
CA PHE A 263 -0.14 21.07 -2.65
C PHE A 263 -0.93 20.04 -1.85
N LEU A 264 -0.26 19.03 -1.26
CA LEU A 264 -0.93 17.95 -0.54
C LEU A 264 -1.68 18.45 0.70
N THR A 265 -1.14 19.45 1.40
CA THR A 265 -1.79 20.03 2.58
C THR A 265 -2.95 20.96 2.24
N SER A 266 -3.08 21.40 0.99
CA SER A 266 -4.23 22.17 0.51
C SER A 266 -5.45 21.29 0.13
N LEU A 267 -5.26 19.98 0.00
CA LEU A 267 -6.34 19.04 -0.29
C LEU A 267 -7.15 18.72 0.97
N HIS A 268 -8.41 19.15 1.01
CA HIS A 268 -9.32 19.02 2.16
C HIS A 268 -10.34 17.91 1.98
#